data_eccc2e75c146bed66ab1cb53862d0688
#
_entry.id   eccc2e75c146bed66ab1cb53862d0688
#
_cell.length_a   1.000
_cell.length_b   1.000
_cell.length_c   1.000
_cell.angle_alpha   90.00
_cell.angle_beta   90.00
_cell.angle_gamma   90.00
#
_symmetry.space_group_name_H-M   'P 1'
#
loop_
_entity.id
_entity.type
_entity.pdbx_description
1 polymer ?
#
loop_
_entity_poly.entity_id
_entity_poly.type
_entity_poly.pdbx_seq_one_letter_code
_entity_poly.pdbx_strand_id
1 'polypeptide(L)' 'MFKKAGQTKRFTITDAGGLGWEVREEQDSQVVWSIRYTDWHRVERARMTFAREAASLANSGWKES' A
#
# COMPACT_ATOMS: atom_id res chain seq x y z
N MET A 1 6.07 1.14 6.35
CA MET A 1 7.04 0.47 5.45
C MET A 1 7.40 -0.89 6.04
N PHE A 2 7.47 -1.91 5.21
CA PHE A 2 7.84 -3.26 5.63
C PHE A 2 9.23 -3.59 5.09
N LYS A 3 10.03 -4.28 5.90
CA LYS A 3 11.41 -4.64 5.53
C LYS A 3 11.68 -6.11 5.80
N LYS A 4 12.38 -6.75 4.87
CA LYS A 4 12.87 -8.12 5.03
C LYS A 4 14.07 -8.34 4.11
N ALA A 5 15.18 -8.80 4.68
CA ALA A 5 16.40 -9.19 3.92
C ALA A 5 16.85 -8.12 2.91
N GLY A 6 16.81 -6.85 3.31
CA GLY A 6 17.19 -5.72 2.46
C GLY A 6 16.12 -5.26 1.48
N GLN A 7 14.99 -5.94 1.40
CA GLN A 7 13.86 -5.54 0.57
C GLN A 7 12.89 -4.66 1.37
N THR A 8 12.22 -3.74 0.68
CA THR A 8 11.22 -2.87 1.30
C THR A 8 9.91 -2.91 0.52
N LYS A 9 8.79 -2.79 1.24
CA LYS A 9 7.46 -2.62 0.65
C LYS A 9 6.74 -1.49 1.38
N ARG A 10 6.03 -0.67 0.62
CA ARG A 10 5.22 0.42 1.16
C ARG A 10 3.89 0.49 0.42
N PHE A 11 2.81 0.62 1.19
CA PHE A 11 1.47 0.88 0.66
C PHE A 11 1.07 2.29 1.06
N THR A 12 0.60 3.07 0.09
CA THR A 12 0.27 4.48 0.31
C THR A 12 -1.10 4.80 -0.25
N ILE A 13 -1.88 5.57 0.51
CA ILE A 13 -3.14 6.14 0.03
C ILE A 13 -3.00 7.64 0.23
N THR A 14 -3.08 8.39 -0.88
CA THR A 14 -2.86 9.83 -0.88
C THR A 14 -4.08 10.54 -1.44
N ASP A 15 -4.54 11.58 -0.76
CA ASP A 15 -5.60 12.46 -1.27
C ASP A 15 -5.04 13.25 -2.46
N ALA A 16 -5.71 13.15 -3.59
CA ALA A 16 -5.33 13.87 -4.81
C ALA A 16 -6.17 15.14 -5.04
N GLY A 17 -6.73 15.70 -3.98
CA GLY A 17 -7.60 16.86 -4.05
C GLY A 17 -8.93 16.52 -4.72
N GLY A 18 -9.39 17.40 -5.61
CA GLY A 18 -10.64 17.15 -6.36
C GLY A 18 -10.57 16.01 -7.35
N LEU A 19 -9.40 15.36 -7.51
CA LEU A 19 -9.19 14.26 -8.46
C LEU A 19 -9.36 12.87 -7.82
N GLY A 20 -9.75 12.80 -6.54
CA GLY A 20 -9.96 11.54 -5.84
C GLY A 20 -8.77 11.14 -4.97
N TRP A 21 -8.46 9.85 -4.95
CA TRP A 21 -7.38 9.29 -4.13
C TRP A 21 -6.47 8.41 -4.97
N GLU A 22 -5.17 8.51 -4.73
CA GLU A 22 -4.19 7.62 -5.36
C GLU A 22 -3.81 6.52 -4.38
N VAL A 23 -3.92 5.27 -4.83
CA VAL A 23 -3.50 4.08 -4.09
C VAL A 23 -2.27 3.52 -4.79
N ARG A 24 -1.22 3.26 -4.04
CA ARG A 24 0.07 2.93 -4.63
C ARG A 24 0.80 1.90 -3.80
N GLU A 25 1.48 0.97 -4.47
CA GLU A 25 2.43 0.06 -3.85
C GLU A 25 3.83 0.37 -4.37
N GLU A 26 4.78 0.49 -3.45
CA GLU A 26 6.19 0.67 -3.77
C GLU A 26 6.99 -0.52 -3.25
N GLN A 27 7.96 -0.97 -4.04
CA GLN A 27 8.92 -2.00 -3.64
C GLN A 27 10.31 -1.48 -3.96
N ASP A 28 11.21 -1.51 -2.95
CA ASP A 28 12.58 -1.05 -3.09
C ASP A 28 12.66 0.36 -3.67
N SER A 29 11.79 1.25 -3.18
CA SER A 29 11.68 2.66 -3.58
C SER A 29 11.18 2.87 -5.00
N GLN A 30 10.64 1.84 -5.65
CA GLN A 30 10.05 1.95 -6.98
C GLN A 30 8.56 1.68 -6.92
N VAL A 31 7.77 2.46 -7.66
CA VAL A 31 6.34 2.25 -7.77
C VAL A 31 6.07 1.02 -8.62
N VAL A 32 5.43 0.01 -8.03
CA VAL A 32 5.07 -1.23 -8.72
C VAL A 32 3.75 -1.05 -9.47
N TRP A 33 2.79 -0.39 -8.81
CA TRP A 33 1.53 -0.03 -9.43
C TRP A 33 0.93 1.18 -8.70
N SER A 34 0.05 1.87 -9.41
CA SER A 34 -0.66 3.03 -8.90
C SER A 34 -2.02 3.09 -9.57
N ILE A 35 -3.08 3.30 -8.79
CA ILE A 35 -4.45 3.41 -9.28
C ILE A 35 -5.10 4.61 -8.62
N ARG A 36 -5.85 5.41 -9.39
CA ARG A 36 -6.63 6.51 -8.87
C ARG A 36 -8.09 6.10 -8.79
N TYR A 37 -8.69 6.30 -7.64
CA TYR A 37 -10.12 6.07 -7.42
C TYR A 37 -10.81 7.38 -7.10
N THR A 38 -12.01 7.55 -7.64
CA THR A 38 -12.88 8.68 -7.30
C THR A 38 -13.96 8.30 -6.30
N ASP A 39 -14.09 7.00 -6.00
CA ASP A 39 -15.08 6.43 -5.09
C ASP A 39 -14.38 5.97 -3.80
N TRP A 40 -14.78 6.54 -2.67
CA TRP A 40 -14.21 6.20 -1.38
C TRP A 40 -14.38 4.72 -1.01
N HIS A 41 -15.47 4.06 -1.45
CA HIS A 41 -15.67 2.65 -1.18
C HIS A 41 -14.57 1.77 -1.77
N ARG A 42 -14.04 2.16 -2.92
CA ARG A 42 -12.92 1.44 -3.54
C ARG A 42 -11.62 1.67 -2.78
N VAL A 43 -11.43 2.87 -2.27
CA VAL A 43 -10.28 3.19 -1.42
C VAL A 43 -10.33 2.38 -0.12
N GLU A 44 -11.50 2.27 0.49
CA GLU A 44 -11.69 1.44 1.68
C GLU A 44 -11.37 -0.03 1.42
N ARG A 45 -11.74 -0.56 0.27
CA ARG A 45 -11.38 -1.92 -0.13
C ARG A 45 -9.87 -2.10 -0.27
N ALA A 46 -9.21 -1.14 -0.92
CA ALA A 46 -7.76 -1.17 -1.06
C ALA A 46 -7.09 -1.16 0.31
N ARG A 47 -7.60 -0.35 1.23
CA ARG A 47 -7.11 -0.26 2.59
C ARG A 47 -7.24 -1.60 3.33
N MET A 48 -8.37 -2.27 3.18
CA MET A 48 -8.58 -3.59 3.77
C MET A 48 -7.64 -4.64 3.16
N THR A 49 -7.41 -4.58 1.86
CA THR A 49 -6.46 -5.44 1.18
C THR A 49 -5.05 -5.22 1.70
N PHE A 50 -4.65 -3.97 1.89
CA PHE A 50 -3.35 -3.63 2.47
C PHE A 50 -3.20 -4.17 3.89
N ALA A 51 -4.27 -4.08 4.69
CA ALA A 51 -4.24 -4.62 6.05
C ALA A 51 -4.02 -6.13 6.06
N ARG A 52 -4.66 -6.86 5.15
CA ARG A 52 -4.47 -8.31 4.99
C ARG A 52 -3.05 -8.63 4.54
N GLU A 53 -2.54 -7.88 3.57
CA GLU A 53 -1.17 -8.07 3.10
C GLU A 53 -0.16 -7.77 4.21
N ALA A 54 -0.40 -6.73 5.00
CA ALA A 54 0.46 -6.40 6.14
C ALA A 54 0.52 -7.56 7.13
N ALA A 55 -0.63 -8.17 7.46
CA ALA A 55 -0.68 -9.32 8.34
C ALA A 55 0.08 -10.52 7.75
N SER A 56 -0.10 -10.76 6.45
CA SER A 56 0.61 -11.83 5.75
C SER A 56 2.11 -11.60 5.73
N LEU A 57 2.56 -10.37 5.51
CA LEU A 57 3.98 -10.01 5.53
C LEU A 57 4.56 -10.22 6.92
N ALA A 58 3.85 -9.81 7.97
CA ALA A 58 4.30 -10.02 9.35
C ALA A 58 4.49 -11.51 9.65
N ASN A 59 3.56 -12.36 9.19
CA ASN A 59 3.66 -13.81 9.36
C ASN A 59 4.81 -14.41 8.53
N SER A 60 5.25 -13.74 7.50
CA SER A 60 6.35 -14.19 6.63
C SER A 60 7.71 -13.61 7.04
N GLY A 61 7.79 -12.95 8.19
CA GLY A 61 9.06 -12.42 8.71
C GLY A 61 9.36 -10.99 8.31
N TRP A 62 8.42 -10.30 7.64
CA TRP A 62 8.59 -8.88 7.35
C TRP A 62 8.35 -8.05 8.62
N LYS A 63 9.16 -7.02 8.79
CA LYS A 63 9.03 -6.12 9.94
C LYS A 63 8.53 -4.76 9.48
N GLU A 64 7.54 -4.26 10.19
CA GLU A 64 7.04 -2.91 9.97
C GLU A 64 7.90 -1.90 10.71
N SER A 65 8.19 -0.80 10.04
CA SER A 65 8.98 0.29 10.65
C SER A 65 8.33 1.64 10.43
#